data_b2b45b29172d97b01f30f497230f2700
#
_entry.id   b2b45b29172d97b01f30f497230f2700
#
_cell.length_a   1.000
_cell.length_b   1.000
_cell.length_c   1.000
_cell.angle_alpha   90.00
_cell.angle_beta   90.00
_cell.angle_gamma   90.00
#
_symmetry.space_group_name_H-M   'P 1'
#
loop_
_entity.id
_entity.type
_entity.pdbx_description
1 polymer ?
#
loop_
_entity_poly.entity_id
_entity_poly.type
_entity_poly.pdbx_seq_one_letter_code
_entity_poly.pdbx_strand_id
1 'polypeptide(L)' 'METTDDVPDGNALLTLVTMKMPFGKYKGSVLCNLPVHYLEWFARKGWPPGKLGMLLSTVYEIKLNGLEYLLDPLKKPGFH' A
#
# COMPACT_ATOMS: atom_id res chain seq x y z
N MET A 1 -12.03 16.70 14.98
CA MET A 1 -11.71 16.30 14.77
C MET A 1 -10.82 16.10 14.24
N GLU A 2 -10.47 15.73 13.97
CA GLU A 2 -9.75 15.52 13.56
C GLU A 2 -9.28 14.95 13.00
N THR A 3 -9.12 15.15 12.83
CA THR A 3 -8.60 14.29 12.34
C THR A 3 -7.44 14.18 11.45
N THR A 4 -6.84 13.60 11.15
CA THR A 4 -5.59 13.17 10.58
C THR A 4 -5.78 12.22 9.45
N ASP A 5 -6.72 12.55 8.67
CA ASP A 5 -7.12 11.62 7.61
C ASP A 5 -6.10 11.52 6.51
N ASP A 6 -5.21 12.49 6.41
CA ASP A 6 -4.23 12.50 5.33
C ASP A 6 -3.02 11.67 5.62
N VAL A 7 -2.89 11.22 6.86
CA VAL A 7 -1.69 10.48 7.26
C VAL A 7 -2.07 9.06 7.60
N PRO A 8 -1.50 8.06 6.91
CA PRO A 8 -1.78 6.67 7.29
C PRO A 8 -1.29 6.40 8.69
N ASP A 9 -2.09 5.71 9.47
CA ASP A 9 -1.65 5.35 10.80
C ASP A 9 -0.71 4.15 10.74
N GLY A 10 -0.12 3.81 11.87
CA GLY A 10 0.85 2.72 11.90
C GLY A 10 0.26 1.39 11.48
N ASN A 11 -1.01 1.17 11.80
CA ASN A 11 -1.65 -0.09 11.43
C ASN A 11 -1.83 -0.19 9.92
N ALA A 12 -2.16 0.92 9.27
CA ALA A 12 -2.29 0.91 7.83
C ALA A 12 -0.96 0.63 7.17
N LEU A 13 0.11 1.25 7.64
CA LEU A 13 1.44 1.01 7.07
C LEU A 13 1.86 -0.44 7.26
N LEU A 14 1.60 -1.00 8.44
CA LEU A 14 1.93 -2.39 8.68
C LEU A 14 1.14 -3.30 7.75
N THR A 15 -0.12 -2.98 7.49
CA THR A 15 -0.93 -3.76 6.58
C THR A 15 -0.33 -3.76 5.18
N LEU A 16 0.23 -2.63 4.74
CA LEU A 16 0.82 -2.55 3.41
C LEU A 16 1.99 -3.52 3.23
N VAL A 17 2.69 -3.83 4.30
CA VAL A 17 3.86 -4.72 4.21
C VAL A 17 3.52 -6.18 4.56
N THR A 18 2.28 -6.46 4.95
CA THR A 18 1.89 -7.82 5.34
C THR A 18 0.76 -8.38 4.51
N MET A 19 -0.18 -7.56 4.09
CA MET A 19 -1.34 -8.03 3.35
C MET A 19 -0.97 -8.42 1.93
N LYS A 20 -1.53 -9.52 1.45
CA LYS A 20 -1.30 -9.99 0.11
C LYS A 20 -2.45 -9.60 -0.80
N MET A 21 -2.13 -9.37 -2.06
CA MET A 21 -3.14 -9.04 -3.06
C MET A 21 -4.09 -10.21 -3.21
N PRO A 22 -5.40 -9.99 -3.06
CA PRO A 22 -6.35 -11.11 -3.02
C PRO A 22 -6.79 -11.62 -4.39
N PHE A 23 -6.46 -10.91 -5.46
CA PHE A 23 -6.91 -11.33 -6.78
C PHE A 23 -6.02 -10.74 -7.87
N GLY A 24 -6.26 -11.18 -9.09
CA GLY A 24 -5.64 -10.59 -10.26
C GLY A 24 -4.26 -11.13 -10.55
N LYS A 25 -3.56 -10.44 -11.43
CA LYS A 25 -2.27 -10.86 -11.92
C LYS A 25 -1.24 -11.03 -10.81
N TYR A 26 -1.34 -10.20 -9.78
CA TYR A 26 -0.37 -10.22 -8.70
C TYR A 26 -0.93 -10.81 -7.41
N LYS A 27 -1.93 -11.68 -7.55
CA LYS A 27 -2.48 -12.36 -6.40
C LYS A 27 -1.36 -13.02 -5.60
N GLY A 28 -1.37 -12.81 -4.30
CA GLY A 28 -0.37 -13.39 -3.40
C GLY A 28 0.84 -12.53 -3.16
N SER A 29 1.01 -11.45 -3.94
CA SER A 29 2.11 -10.52 -3.70
C SER A 29 1.72 -9.57 -2.59
N VAL A 30 2.69 -9.24 -1.73
CA VAL A 30 2.45 -8.25 -0.69
C VAL A 30 2.16 -6.90 -1.34
N LEU A 31 1.22 -6.14 -0.79
CA LEU A 31 0.77 -4.92 -1.43
C LEU A 31 1.90 -3.94 -1.75
N CYS A 32 2.83 -3.77 -0.82
CA CYS A 32 3.91 -2.80 -1.05
C CYS A 32 4.89 -3.26 -2.13
N ASN A 33 4.82 -4.51 -2.56
CA ASN A 33 5.69 -5.03 -3.61
C ASN A 33 5.05 -4.94 -5.00
N LEU A 34 3.83 -4.46 -5.08
CA LEU A 34 3.17 -4.34 -6.38
C LEU A 34 3.87 -3.28 -7.23
N PRO A 35 4.08 -3.56 -8.53
CA PRO A 35 4.77 -2.57 -9.36
C PRO A 35 3.93 -1.33 -9.60
N VAL A 36 4.61 -0.21 -9.78
CA VAL A 36 3.95 1.07 -9.98
C VAL A 36 3.00 1.04 -11.17
N HIS A 37 3.42 0.42 -12.28
CA HIS A 37 2.56 0.42 -13.46
C HIS A 37 1.24 -0.31 -13.23
N TYR A 38 1.25 -1.32 -12.36
CA TYR A 38 0.03 -2.03 -12.03
C TYR A 38 -0.89 -1.12 -11.20
N LEU A 39 -0.31 -0.42 -10.25
CA LEU A 39 -1.07 0.53 -9.43
C LEU A 39 -1.58 1.68 -10.27
N GLU A 40 -0.78 2.13 -11.23
CA GLU A 40 -1.18 3.20 -12.11
C GLU A 40 -2.39 2.80 -12.95
N TRP A 41 -2.46 1.54 -13.33
CA TRP A 41 -3.60 1.05 -14.06
C TRP A 41 -4.89 1.26 -13.26
N PHE A 42 -4.85 0.90 -11.96
CA PHE A 42 -6.00 1.15 -11.10
C PHE A 42 -6.30 2.63 -10.96
N ALA A 43 -5.26 3.45 -10.89
CA ALA A 43 -5.48 4.88 -10.75
C ALA A 43 -6.26 5.44 -11.93
N ARG A 44 -6.04 4.88 -13.10
CA ARG A 44 -6.75 5.32 -14.29
C ARG A 44 -8.12 4.67 -14.44
N LYS A 45 -8.25 3.43 -14.02
CA LYS A 45 -9.49 2.68 -14.21
C LYS A 45 -10.44 2.80 -13.03
N GLY A 46 -9.90 3.13 -11.88
CA GLY A 46 -10.69 3.19 -10.66
C GLY A 46 -10.19 2.15 -9.66
N TRP A 47 -10.01 2.61 -8.42
CA TRP A 47 -9.56 1.72 -7.37
C TRP A 47 -10.67 0.76 -6.97
N PRO A 48 -10.34 -0.45 -6.52
CA PRO A 48 -11.36 -1.32 -5.97
C PRO A 48 -12.06 -0.64 -4.79
N PRO A 49 -13.33 -0.99 -4.54
CA PRO A 49 -14.03 -0.38 -3.42
C PRO A 49 -13.48 -0.85 -2.08
N GLY A 50 -13.75 -0.05 -1.06
CA GLY A 50 -13.46 -0.44 0.30
C GLY A 50 -12.01 -0.29 0.69
N LYS A 51 -11.65 -1.03 1.72
CA LYS A 51 -10.34 -0.89 2.32
C LYS A 51 -9.20 -1.23 1.37
N LEU A 52 -9.41 -2.25 0.53
CA LEU A 52 -8.35 -2.63 -0.41
C LEU A 52 -7.98 -1.47 -1.33
N GLY A 53 -9.00 -0.78 -1.86
CA GLY A 53 -8.74 0.35 -2.74
C GLY A 53 -7.97 1.45 -2.02
N MET A 54 -8.33 1.72 -0.78
CA MET A 54 -7.62 2.71 0.00
C MET A 54 -6.17 2.31 0.20
N LEU A 55 -5.93 1.05 0.51
CA LEU A 55 -4.58 0.56 0.73
C LEU A 55 -3.75 0.63 -0.54
N LEU A 56 -4.34 0.23 -1.67
CA LEU A 56 -3.62 0.27 -2.94
C LEU A 56 -3.27 1.70 -3.33
N SER A 57 -4.21 2.63 -3.15
CA SER A 57 -3.93 4.02 -3.49
C SER A 57 -2.85 4.59 -2.58
N THR A 58 -2.81 4.15 -1.33
CA THR A 58 -1.77 4.58 -0.40
C THR A 58 -0.40 4.09 -0.86
N VAL A 59 -0.31 2.83 -1.28
CA VAL A 59 0.95 2.31 -1.81
C VAL A 59 1.39 3.11 -3.03
N TYR A 60 0.45 3.42 -3.90
CA TYR A 60 0.73 4.20 -5.09
C TYR A 60 1.32 5.57 -4.73
N GLU A 61 0.70 6.25 -3.78
CA GLU A 61 1.17 7.55 -3.33
C GLU A 61 2.58 7.46 -2.75
N ILE A 62 2.81 6.43 -1.94
CA ILE A 62 4.11 6.23 -1.33
C ILE A 62 5.18 6.05 -2.41
N LYS A 63 4.88 5.23 -3.40
CA LYS A 63 5.85 4.98 -4.46
C LYS A 63 6.10 6.21 -5.33
N LEU A 64 5.03 6.95 -5.64
CA LEU A 64 5.17 8.14 -6.46
C LEU A 64 6.00 9.21 -5.79
N ASN A 65 5.93 9.29 -4.48
CA ASN A 65 6.62 10.34 -3.74
C ASN A 65 7.99 9.90 -3.21
N GLY A 66 8.42 8.71 -3.57
CA GLY A 66 9.73 8.23 -3.15
C GLY A 66 9.82 7.95 -1.66
N LEU A 67 8.71 7.60 -1.05
CA LEU A 67 8.66 7.40 0.39
C LEU A 67 8.72 5.94 0.80
N GLU A 68 9.12 5.06 -0.11
CA GLU A 68 9.15 3.64 0.20
C GLU A 68 10.07 3.31 1.38
N TYR A 69 11.05 4.14 1.62
CA TYR A 69 11.95 3.92 2.75
C TYR A 69 11.20 3.90 4.08
N LEU A 70 10.02 4.51 4.14
CA LEU A 70 9.24 4.49 5.38
C LEU A 70 8.74 3.10 5.72
N LEU A 71 8.67 2.23 4.72
CA LEU A 71 8.17 0.88 4.90
C LEU A 71 9.28 -0.11 5.24
N ASP A 72 10.53 0.24 4.96
CA ASP A 72 11.64 -0.69 5.13
C ASP A 72 11.74 -1.30 6.54
N PRO A 73 11.64 -0.51 7.60
CA PRO A 73 11.72 -1.11 8.93
C PRO A 73 10.62 -2.11 9.20
N LEU A 74 9.46 -1.91 8.57
CA LEU A 74 8.31 -2.78 8.79
C LEU A 74 8.40 -4.08 8.00
N LYS A 75 9.22 -4.09 6.96
CA LYS A 75 9.38 -5.28 6.12
C LYS A 75 10.30 -6.32 6.74
N LYS A 76 11.00 -5.97 7.78
CA LYS A 76 12.03 -6.84 8.35
C LYS A 76 11.59 -7.35 9.70
N PRO A 77 10.90 -8.49 9.73
CA PRO A 77 10.49 -9.05 11.00
C PRO A 77 11.72 -9.35 11.85
N GLY A 78 11.56 -9.22 13.13
CA GLY A 78 12.70 -9.45 14.01
C GLY A 78 13.75 -8.37 13.93
N PHE A 79 13.44 -7.29 13.30
CA PHE A 79 14.31 -6.16 13.19
C PHE A 79 14.71 -5.66 14.57
N HIS A 80 15.94 -5.36 14.74
CA HIS A 80 16.48 -4.86 15.99
C HIS A 80 17.62 -3.92 15.77
#